data_32cbb782588897d1f825066c9b8cdf12
#
_entry.id   32cbb782588897d1f825066c9b8cdf12
#
_cell.length_a   1.000
_cell.length_b   1.000
_cell.length_c   1.000
_cell.angle_alpha   90.00
_cell.angle_beta   90.00
_cell.angle_gamma   90.00
#
_symmetry.space_group_name_H-M   'P 1'
#
loop_
_entity.id
_entity.type
_entity.pdbx_description
1 polymer ?
#
loop_
_entity_poly.entity_id
_entity_poly.type
_entity_poly.pdbx_seq_one_letter_code
_entity_poly.pdbx_strand_id
1 'polypeptide(L)'
;MKNIRELLEASKEDLPDIYCDMDGVLCNFMKAADYAVGGDFVTTDSKERWMKINQTRGFWENLEWMPGAKRLYQKIMRYDPYILSAFSGRDPTSKNGKLKWLAKNTDFKKRNILLVMRSQKQKYATTNGKPNVLIDDYIKNIKEWESKGGIGLHHTSVGKSIGELNRLGFK
;
A
#
# COMPACT_ATOMS: atom_id res chain seq x y z
N MET A 1 -4.73 16.31 36.35
CA MET A 1 -3.77 15.38 35.71
C MET A 1 -4.47 14.70 34.54
N LYS A 2 -3.91 14.75 33.34
CA LYS A 2 -4.41 13.95 32.21
C LYS A 2 -4.22 12.48 32.52
N ASN A 3 -5.22 11.65 32.26
CA ASN A 3 -5.08 10.22 32.47
C ASN A 3 -4.18 9.58 31.40
N ILE A 4 -3.67 8.38 31.64
CA ILE A 4 -2.75 7.69 30.71
C ILE A 4 -3.37 7.52 29.31
N ARG A 5 -4.69 7.37 29.22
CA ARG A 5 -5.42 7.22 27.96
C ARG A 5 -5.40 8.53 27.17
N GLU A 6 -5.62 9.69 27.81
CA GLU A 6 -5.51 11.02 27.18
C GLU A 6 -4.09 11.33 26.74
N LEU A 7 -3.06 10.89 27.50
CA LEU A 7 -1.66 11.04 27.12
C LEU A 7 -1.29 10.15 25.93
N LEU A 8 -1.84 8.93 25.84
CA LEU A 8 -1.63 8.03 24.73
C LEU A 8 -2.38 8.49 23.46
N GLU A 9 -3.57 9.08 23.60
CA GLU A 9 -4.33 9.66 22.50
C GLU A 9 -3.66 10.93 21.98
N ALA A 10 -3.20 11.82 22.86
CA ALA A 10 -2.43 13.01 22.48
C ALA A 10 -1.12 12.65 21.74
N SER A 11 -0.47 11.54 22.10
CA SER A 11 0.73 11.06 21.39
C SER A 11 0.43 10.47 20.02
N LYS A 12 -0.79 9.99 19.77
CA LYS A 12 -1.21 9.47 18.46
C LYS A 12 -1.57 10.59 17.47
N GLU A 13 -2.14 11.71 17.96
CA GLU A 13 -2.50 12.87 17.14
C GLU A 13 -1.27 13.59 16.56
N ASP A 14 -0.09 13.41 17.19
CA ASP A 14 1.17 14.01 16.71
C ASP A 14 1.92 13.14 15.69
N LEU A 15 1.51 11.88 15.48
CA LEU A 15 2.14 11.01 14.50
C LEU A 15 1.69 11.34 13.08
N PRO A 16 2.60 11.16 12.08
CA PRO A 16 2.23 11.27 10.67
C PRO A 16 1.12 10.29 10.26
N ASP A 17 0.30 10.66 9.28
CA ASP A 17 -0.61 9.72 8.64
C ASP A 17 0.18 8.64 7.89
N ILE A 18 -0.29 7.39 7.95
CA ILE A 18 0.32 6.26 7.25
C ILE A 18 -0.45 5.99 5.95
N TYR A 19 0.25 5.96 4.84
CA TYR A 19 -0.21 5.52 3.53
C TYR A 19 0.51 4.21 3.17
N CYS A 20 -0.26 3.19 2.82
CA CYS A 20 0.25 1.86 2.50
C CYS A 20 -0.14 1.46 1.08
N ASP A 21 0.83 1.04 0.28
CA ASP A 21 0.54 0.41 -1.03
C ASP A 21 -0.02 -1.00 -0.85
N MET A 22 -0.60 -1.54 -1.91
CA MET A 22 -1.13 -2.90 -1.96
C MET A 22 -0.14 -3.87 -2.60
N ASP A 23 0.17 -3.68 -3.89
CA ASP A 23 0.97 -4.62 -4.67
C ASP A 23 2.43 -4.64 -4.16
N GLY A 24 2.95 -5.83 -3.85
CA GLY A 24 4.30 -5.98 -3.31
C GLY A 24 4.44 -5.62 -1.82
N VAL A 25 3.40 -5.08 -1.18
CA VAL A 25 3.37 -4.77 0.27
C VAL A 25 2.37 -5.66 1.00
N LEU A 26 1.10 -5.59 0.63
CA LEU A 26 0.03 -6.43 1.19
C LEU A 26 -0.32 -7.60 0.27
N CYS A 27 -0.40 -7.36 -1.04
CA CYS A 27 -0.82 -8.32 -2.06
C CYS A 27 0.37 -8.86 -2.85
N ASN A 28 0.39 -10.16 -3.09
CA ASN A 28 1.40 -10.82 -3.90
C ASN A 28 1.06 -10.77 -5.39
N PHE A 29 1.13 -9.55 -5.96
CA PHE A 29 0.86 -9.31 -7.37
C PHE A 29 1.76 -10.14 -8.27
N MET A 30 3.08 -10.16 -8.02
CA MET A 30 4.04 -10.82 -8.90
C MET A 30 3.77 -12.31 -9.02
N LYS A 31 3.50 -13.01 -7.91
CA LYS A 31 3.15 -14.44 -7.95
C LYS A 31 1.93 -14.71 -8.84
N ALA A 32 0.88 -13.91 -8.70
CA ALA A 32 -0.32 -14.05 -9.51
C ALA A 32 -0.07 -13.69 -10.98
N ALA A 33 0.72 -12.66 -11.23
CA ALA A 33 1.07 -12.20 -12.56
C ALA A 33 1.92 -13.22 -13.32
N ASP A 34 2.95 -13.79 -12.67
CA ASP A 34 3.78 -14.87 -13.22
C ASP A 34 2.93 -16.11 -13.57
N TYR A 35 2.01 -16.47 -12.69
CA TYR A 35 1.07 -17.57 -12.96
C TYR A 35 0.16 -17.25 -14.16
N ALA A 36 -0.39 -16.05 -14.24
CA ALA A 36 -1.29 -15.65 -15.34
C ALA A 36 -0.57 -15.63 -16.70
N VAL A 37 0.70 -15.22 -16.75
CA VAL A 37 1.47 -15.20 -18.01
C VAL A 37 2.07 -16.57 -18.33
N GLY A 38 2.13 -17.48 -17.38
CA GLY A 38 2.77 -18.79 -17.52
C GLY A 38 4.30 -18.72 -17.56
N GLY A 39 4.88 -17.73 -16.89
CA GLY A 39 6.33 -17.46 -16.87
C GLY A 39 6.65 -16.21 -16.07
N ASP A 40 7.72 -15.51 -16.44
CA ASP A 40 8.14 -14.25 -15.81
C ASP A 40 7.37 -13.06 -16.38
N PHE A 41 6.56 -12.42 -15.54
CA PHE A 41 5.77 -11.24 -15.91
C PHE A 41 6.65 -10.07 -16.38
N VAL A 42 7.80 -9.87 -15.76
CA VAL A 42 8.67 -8.73 -16.06
C VAL A 42 9.27 -8.82 -17.45
N THR A 43 9.69 -10.02 -17.85
CA THR A 43 10.31 -10.29 -19.15
C THR A 43 9.32 -10.58 -20.27
N THR A 44 8.05 -10.89 -19.92
CA THR A 44 6.99 -11.08 -20.92
C THR A 44 6.66 -9.77 -21.63
N ASP A 45 6.41 -9.82 -22.95
CA ASP A 45 5.99 -8.65 -23.72
C ASP A 45 4.84 -7.88 -23.07
N SER A 46 4.93 -6.56 -23.08
CA SER A 46 3.99 -5.71 -22.33
C SER A 46 2.54 -5.86 -22.78
N LYS A 47 2.27 -6.04 -24.07
CA LYS A 47 0.93 -6.24 -24.61
C LYS A 47 0.41 -7.62 -24.22
N GLU A 48 1.23 -8.66 -24.38
CA GLU A 48 0.89 -10.02 -24.05
C GLU A 48 0.59 -10.21 -22.57
N ARG A 49 1.45 -9.72 -21.67
CA ARG A 49 1.26 -9.88 -20.22
C ARG A 49 -0.03 -9.25 -19.71
N TRP A 50 -0.36 -8.04 -20.19
CA TRP A 50 -1.61 -7.38 -19.79
C TRP A 50 -2.84 -8.05 -20.40
N MET A 51 -2.75 -8.56 -21.63
CA MET A 51 -3.81 -9.36 -22.23
C MET A 51 -4.12 -10.61 -21.38
N LYS A 52 -3.09 -11.34 -20.95
CA LYS A 52 -3.26 -12.55 -20.11
C LYS A 52 -3.85 -12.20 -18.73
N ILE A 53 -3.43 -11.12 -18.10
CA ILE A 53 -4.04 -10.63 -16.85
C ILE A 53 -5.52 -10.32 -17.07
N ASN A 54 -5.87 -9.57 -18.13
CA ASN A 54 -7.26 -9.20 -18.43
C ASN A 54 -8.16 -10.42 -18.70
N GLN A 55 -7.60 -11.50 -19.24
CA GLN A 55 -8.31 -12.76 -19.47
C GLN A 55 -8.46 -13.61 -18.19
N THR A 56 -7.69 -13.34 -17.16
CA THR A 56 -7.73 -14.06 -15.88
C THR A 56 -8.88 -13.54 -15.03
N ARG A 57 -9.98 -14.30 -14.99
CA ARG A 57 -11.17 -13.91 -14.22
C ARG A 57 -10.85 -13.72 -12.74
N GLY A 58 -11.23 -12.57 -12.21
CA GLY A 58 -11.04 -12.26 -10.80
C GLY A 58 -9.58 -12.08 -10.38
N PHE A 59 -8.68 -11.76 -11.31
CA PHE A 59 -7.26 -11.65 -11.06
C PHE A 59 -6.98 -10.81 -9.79
N TRP A 60 -7.46 -9.56 -9.75
CA TRP A 60 -7.18 -8.62 -8.67
C TRP A 60 -7.85 -8.97 -7.34
N GLU A 61 -9.07 -9.50 -7.39
CA GLU A 61 -9.84 -9.82 -6.18
C GLU A 61 -9.37 -11.09 -5.48
N ASN A 62 -8.59 -11.93 -6.17
CA ASN A 62 -8.08 -13.20 -5.67
C ASN A 62 -6.58 -13.22 -5.38
N LEU A 63 -5.91 -12.06 -5.36
CA LEU A 63 -4.51 -11.97 -4.97
C LEU A 63 -4.30 -12.56 -3.58
N GLU A 64 -3.22 -13.30 -3.41
CA GLU A 64 -2.80 -13.77 -2.09
C GLU A 64 -2.16 -12.61 -1.30
N TRP A 65 -2.16 -12.73 0.02
CA TRP A 65 -1.34 -11.87 0.85
C TRP A 65 0.15 -12.08 0.57
N MET A 66 0.93 -11.00 0.62
CA MET A 66 2.38 -11.16 0.72
C MET A 66 2.74 -11.93 2.00
N PRO A 67 3.80 -12.78 1.94
CA PRO A 67 4.26 -13.49 3.14
C PRO A 67 4.52 -12.54 4.31
N GLY A 68 3.89 -12.79 5.45
CA GLY A 68 4.03 -11.98 6.66
C GLY A 68 3.32 -10.62 6.66
N ALA A 69 2.71 -10.20 5.55
CA ALA A 69 2.09 -8.88 5.42
C ALA A 69 0.94 -8.63 6.40
N LYS A 70 0.24 -9.67 6.85
CA LYS A 70 -0.79 -9.55 7.89
C LYS A 70 -0.26 -8.92 9.19
N ARG A 71 1.02 -9.18 9.53
CA ARG A 71 1.66 -8.58 10.71
C ARG A 71 1.87 -7.08 10.54
N LEU A 72 2.28 -6.64 9.34
CA LEU A 72 2.38 -5.21 9.02
C LEU A 72 0.99 -4.56 9.02
N TYR A 73 0.02 -5.18 8.36
CA TYR A 73 -1.38 -4.74 8.35
C TYR A 73 -1.93 -4.54 9.76
N GLN A 74 -1.81 -5.53 10.64
CA GLN A 74 -2.28 -5.44 12.03
C GLN A 74 -1.62 -4.28 12.80
N LYS A 75 -0.33 -4.03 12.55
CA LYS A 75 0.39 -2.93 13.17
C LYS A 75 -0.15 -1.58 12.73
N ILE A 76 -0.25 -1.33 11.42
CA ILE A 76 -0.67 -0.03 10.90
C ILE A 76 -2.15 0.28 11.19
N MET A 77 -3.01 -0.75 11.24
CA MET A 77 -4.45 -0.57 11.54
C MET A 77 -4.75 0.11 12.89
N ARG A 78 -3.80 0.11 13.81
CA ARG A 78 -3.91 0.83 15.09
C ARG A 78 -3.92 2.36 14.93
N TYR A 79 -3.53 2.86 13.76
CA TYR A 79 -3.27 4.28 13.47
C TYR A 79 -4.16 4.83 12.37
N ASP A 80 -5.30 4.20 12.09
CA ASP A 80 -6.28 4.60 11.06
C ASP A 80 -5.64 4.91 9.68
N PRO A 81 -4.87 3.96 9.10
CA PRO A 81 -4.06 4.19 7.93
C PRO A 81 -4.89 4.36 6.66
N TYR A 82 -4.25 4.89 5.62
CA TYR A 82 -4.77 4.96 4.27
C TYR A 82 -4.17 3.86 3.39
N ILE A 83 -4.97 3.30 2.49
CA ILE A 83 -4.47 2.63 1.29
C ILE A 83 -4.20 3.69 0.23
N LEU A 84 -3.02 3.62 -0.36
CA LEU A 84 -2.64 4.45 -1.51
C LEU A 84 -2.01 3.58 -2.58
N SER A 85 -2.83 3.06 -3.48
CA SER A 85 -2.39 2.11 -4.50
C SER A 85 -2.72 2.59 -5.91
N ALA A 86 -1.84 2.27 -6.86
CA ALA A 86 -2.10 2.56 -8.26
C ALA A 86 -3.05 1.53 -8.86
N PHE A 87 -4.02 1.99 -9.65
CA PHE A 87 -4.76 1.11 -10.55
C PHE A 87 -4.12 1.10 -11.94
N SER A 88 -4.29 0.00 -12.67
CA SER A 88 -3.76 -0.13 -14.02
C SER A 88 -4.71 0.51 -15.04
N GLY A 89 -4.22 1.49 -15.82
CA GLY A 89 -4.96 1.99 -16.97
C GLY A 89 -5.07 1.00 -18.14
N ARG A 90 -4.30 -0.10 -18.08
CA ARG A 90 -4.32 -1.18 -19.09
C ARG A 90 -5.29 -2.31 -18.75
N ASP A 91 -5.82 -2.29 -17.53
CA ASP A 91 -6.84 -3.23 -17.07
C ASP A 91 -7.97 -2.46 -16.36
N PRO A 92 -9.11 -2.25 -17.03
CA PRO A 92 -10.23 -1.52 -16.48
C PRO A 92 -10.85 -2.20 -15.24
N THR A 93 -10.58 -3.48 -15.01
CA THR A 93 -11.09 -4.24 -13.86
C THR A 93 -10.23 -4.05 -12.60
N SER A 94 -9.00 -3.51 -12.74
CA SER A 94 -8.03 -3.42 -11.64
C SER A 94 -8.55 -2.63 -10.45
N LYS A 95 -9.17 -1.49 -10.69
CA LYS A 95 -9.71 -0.63 -9.62
C LYS A 95 -10.80 -1.34 -8.82
N ASN A 96 -11.78 -1.92 -9.50
CA ASN A 96 -12.87 -2.64 -8.84
C ASN A 96 -12.41 -3.92 -8.15
N GLY A 97 -11.49 -4.66 -8.78
CA GLY A 97 -10.91 -5.87 -8.19
C GLY A 97 -10.11 -5.58 -6.91
N LYS A 98 -9.33 -4.50 -6.88
CA LYS A 98 -8.64 -4.04 -5.67
C LYS A 98 -9.61 -3.65 -4.55
N LEU A 99 -10.71 -2.95 -4.87
CA LEU A 99 -11.75 -2.63 -3.89
C LEU A 99 -12.39 -3.88 -3.30
N LYS A 100 -12.69 -4.88 -4.13
CA LYS A 100 -13.23 -6.17 -3.68
C LYS A 100 -12.24 -6.92 -2.79
N TRP A 101 -10.96 -6.94 -3.17
CA TRP A 101 -9.91 -7.55 -2.35
C TRP A 101 -9.83 -6.92 -0.97
N LEU A 102 -9.80 -5.58 -0.90
CA LEU A 102 -9.76 -4.83 0.35
C LEU A 102 -10.99 -5.11 1.22
N ALA A 103 -12.18 -5.10 0.64
CA ALA A 103 -13.43 -5.38 1.35
C ALA A 103 -13.50 -6.80 1.92
N LYS A 104 -12.90 -7.78 1.22
CA LYS A 104 -12.87 -9.18 1.63
C LYS A 104 -11.83 -9.48 2.71
N ASN A 105 -10.68 -8.79 2.66
CA ASN A 105 -9.49 -9.18 3.40
C ASN A 105 -9.10 -8.20 4.51
N THR A 106 -9.68 -7.00 4.55
CA THR A 106 -9.23 -5.92 5.45
C THR A 106 -10.40 -5.12 6.03
N ASP A 107 -10.10 -4.35 7.08
CA ASP A 107 -11.03 -3.45 7.75
C ASP A 107 -10.75 -1.96 7.42
N PHE A 108 -10.07 -1.66 6.32
CA PHE A 108 -9.85 -0.27 5.90
C PHE A 108 -11.19 0.44 5.68
N LYS A 109 -11.34 1.62 6.26
CA LYS A 109 -12.51 2.46 6.04
C LYS A 109 -12.56 2.90 4.58
N LYS A 110 -13.73 2.89 3.95
CA LYS A 110 -13.89 3.29 2.54
C LYS A 110 -13.28 4.66 2.24
N ARG A 111 -13.41 5.63 3.16
CA ARG A 111 -12.82 6.97 3.02
C ARG A 111 -11.30 6.99 3.01
N ASN A 112 -10.65 5.95 3.54
CA ASN A 112 -9.20 5.82 3.63
C ASN A 112 -8.62 4.99 2.46
N ILE A 113 -9.43 4.62 1.46
CA ILE A 113 -8.99 3.86 0.29
C ILE A 113 -8.83 4.79 -0.90
N LEU A 114 -7.58 5.02 -1.30
CA LEU A 114 -7.20 5.91 -2.39
C LEU A 114 -6.58 5.08 -3.50
N LEU A 115 -7.36 4.81 -4.56
CA LEU A 115 -6.89 4.18 -5.78
C LEU A 115 -6.71 5.26 -6.84
N VAL A 116 -5.46 5.53 -7.21
CA VAL A 116 -5.06 6.66 -8.03
C VAL A 116 -4.15 6.22 -9.19
N MET A 117 -3.83 7.11 -10.11
CA MET A 117 -2.73 6.89 -11.06
C MET A 117 -1.41 6.94 -10.29
N ARG A 118 -0.42 6.11 -10.69
CA ARG A 118 0.88 6.02 -10.00
C ARG A 118 1.51 7.39 -9.73
N SER A 119 1.56 8.25 -10.74
CA SER A 119 2.16 9.59 -10.64
C SER A 119 1.43 10.53 -9.68
N GLN A 120 0.20 10.21 -9.29
CA GLN A 120 -0.58 11.02 -8.36
C GLN A 120 -0.33 10.69 -6.91
N LYS A 121 0.33 9.56 -6.59
CA LYS A 121 0.62 9.16 -5.21
C LYS A 121 1.32 10.28 -4.43
N GLN A 122 2.32 10.92 -5.03
CA GLN A 122 3.12 11.97 -4.38
C GLN A 122 2.31 13.21 -3.93
N LYS A 123 1.07 13.39 -4.40
CA LYS A 123 0.20 14.49 -3.98
C LYS A 123 -0.23 14.37 -2.51
N TYR A 124 -0.15 13.17 -1.95
CA TYR A 124 -0.53 12.87 -0.57
C TYR A 124 0.66 12.89 0.40
N ALA A 125 1.85 13.32 -0.05
CA ALA A 125 3.07 13.28 0.75
C ALA A 125 3.01 14.17 2.00
N THR A 126 2.18 15.21 1.98
CA THR A 126 1.99 16.10 3.12
C THR A 126 0.51 16.44 3.35
N THR A 127 0.15 16.66 4.61
CA THR A 127 -1.18 17.17 5.01
C THR A 127 -0.97 18.42 5.86
N ASN A 128 -1.49 19.59 5.42
CA ASN A 128 -1.31 20.86 6.11
C ASN A 128 0.17 21.19 6.43
N GLY A 129 1.08 20.87 5.50
CA GLY A 129 2.51 21.10 5.65
C GLY A 129 3.24 20.08 6.53
N LYS A 130 2.54 19.12 7.15
CA LYS A 130 3.14 18.02 7.91
C LYS A 130 3.41 16.82 7.01
N PRO A 131 4.59 16.15 7.13
CA PRO A 131 4.92 14.98 6.34
C PRO A 131 4.02 13.79 6.68
N ASN A 132 3.62 13.02 5.65
CA ASN A 132 2.97 11.73 5.79
C ASN A 132 3.98 10.60 5.49
N VAL A 133 3.71 9.40 6.00
CA VAL A 133 4.52 8.19 5.77
C VAL A 133 3.94 7.39 4.60
N LEU A 134 4.77 6.99 3.63
CA LEU A 134 4.43 6.04 2.60
C LEU A 134 5.19 4.73 2.79
N ILE A 135 4.49 3.62 2.81
CA ILE A 135 5.05 2.26 2.75
C ILE A 135 4.79 1.73 1.34
N ASP A 136 5.83 1.58 0.52
CA ASP A 136 5.74 1.19 -0.88
C ASP A 136 7.00 0.39 -1.27
N ASP A 137 6.85 -0.66 -2.09
CA ASP A 137 7.96 -1.49 -2.54
C ASP A 137 8.70 -0.90 -3.75
N TYR A 138 8.08 0.06 -4.45
CA TYR A 138 8.65 0.67 -5.62
C TYR A 138 9.46 1.94 -5.29
N ILE A 139 10.77 1.83 -5.38
CA ILE A 139 11.71 2.90 -4.99
C ILE A 139 11.42 4.26 -5.67
N LYS A 140 10.91 4.25 -6.90
CA LYS A 140 10.54 5.48 -7.60
C LYS A 140 9.40 6.22 -6.88
N ASN A 141 8.39 5.50 -6.38
CA ASN A 141 7.31 6.09 -5.60
C ASN A 141 7.85 6.72 -4.32
N ILE A 142 8.78 6.05 -3.64
CA ILE A 142 9.43 6.56 -2.43
C ILE A 142 10.18 7.86 -2.72
N LYS A 143 11.01 7.90 -3.77
CA LYS A 143 11.76 9.11 -4.14
C LYS A 143 10.85 10.28 -4.53
N GLU A 144 9.79 10.02 -5.29
CA GLU A 144 8.80 11.04 -5.66
C GLU A 144 8.07 11.58 -4.42
N TRP A 145 7.70 10.69 -3.48
CA TRP A 145 7.07 11.05 -2.21
C TRP A 145 7.97 11.95 -1.34
N GLU A 146 9.22 11.56 -1.16
CA GLU A 146 10.21 12.32 -0.40
C GLU A 146 10.49 13.69 -1.03
N SER A 147 10.52 13.77 -2.38
CA SER A 147 10.67 15.04 -3.10
C SER A 147 9.55 16.04 -2.83
N LYS A 148 8.41 15.57 -2.33
CA LYS A 148 7.24 16.38 -1.93
C LYS A 148 7.13 16.60 -0.41
N GLY A 149 8.20 16.25 0.34
CA GLY A 149 8.27 16.47 1.78
C GLY A 149 7.68 15.36 2.64
N GLY A 150 7.32 14.22 2.07
CA GLY A 150 6.87 13.05 2.81
C GLY A 150 8.02 12.21 3.36
N ILE A 151 7.69 11.23 4.20
CA ILE A 151 8.61 10.23 4.75
C ILE A 151 8.39 8.92 4.00
N GLY A 152 9.40 8.47 3.25
CA GLY A 152 9.33 7.23 2.47
C GLY A 152 9.89 6.04 3.24
N LEU A 153 9.10 4.96 3.36
CA LEU A 153 9.55 3.66 3.84
C LEU A 153 9.60 2.69 2.68
N HIS A 154 10.79 2.48 2.11
CA HIS A 154 10.98 1.50 1.05
C HIS A 154 10.80 0.08 1.60
N HIS A 155 9.66 -0.52 1.27
CA HIS A 155 9.29 -1.85 1.72
C HIS A 155 10.10 -2.92 1.01
N THR A 156 11.06 -3.51 1.71
CA THR A 156 11.83 -4.66 1.23
C THR A 156 11.58 -5.92 2.06
N SER A 157 11.05 -5.74 3.27
CA SER A 157 10.56 -6.82 4.14
C SER A 157 9.62 -6.26 5.19
N VAL A 158 8.75 -7.12 5.71
CA VAL A 158 7.82 -6.77 6.81
C VAL A 158 8.58 -6.33 8.06
N GLY A 159 9.66 -7.05 8.41
CA GLY A 159 10.48 -6.72 9.59
C GLY A 159 11.13 -5.35 9.50
N LYS A 160 11.67 -4.99 8.31
CA LYS A 160 12.26 -3.67 8.07
C LYS A 160 11.20 -2.56 8.22
N SER A 161 10.06 -2.69 7.54
CA SER A 161 9.01 -1.67 7.60
C SER A 161 8.48 -1.48 9.02
N ILE A 162 8.28 -2.56 9.79
CA ILE A 162 7.88 -2.46 11.20
C ILE A 162 8.97 -1.77 12.04
N GLY A 163 10.24 -2.08 11.81
CA GLY A 163 11.36 -1.44 12.50
C GLY A 163 11.43 0.06 12.23
N GLU A 164 11.22 0.48 10.99
CA GLU A 164 11.19 1.90 10.61
C GLU A 164 9.98 2.62 11.22
N LEU A 165 8.80 2.01 11.18
CA LEU A 165 7.62 2.56 11.86
C LEU A 165 7.85 2.74 13.37
N ASN A 166 8.51 1.78 14.03
CA ASN A 166 8.84 1.90 15.45
C ASN A 166 9.77 3.09 15.73
N ARG A 167 10.77 3.35 14.85
CA ARG A 167 11.68 4.52 14.97
C ARG A 167 10.95 5.84 14.81
N LEU A 168 9.89 5.87 14.00
CA LEU A 168 9.03 7.04 13.81
C LEU A 168 8.03 7.25 14.97
N GLY A 169 7.99 6.34 15.96
CA GLY A 169 7.10 6.44 17.11
C GLY A 169 5.82 5.58 17.05
N PHE A 170 5.60 4.85 15.98
CA PHE A 170 4.46 3.92 15.86
C PHE A 170 4.76 2.62 16.65
N LYS A 171 4.25 2.51 17.86
CA LYS A 171 4.53 1.37 18.79
C LYS A 171 3.39 0.35 18.86
#